data_8c170e23dfa425343e0ab588bf1fb22f
#
_entry.id   8c170e23dfa425343e0ab588bf1fb22f
#
_cell.length_a   1.000
_cell.length_b   1.000
_cell.length_c   1.000
_cell.angle_alpha   90.00
_cell.angle_beta   90.00
_cell.angle_gamma   90.00
#
_symmetry.space_group_name_H-M   'P 1'
#
loop_
_entity.id
_entity.type
_entity.pdbx_description
1 polymer ?
#
loop_
_entity_poly.entity_id
_entity_poly.type
_entity_poly.pdbx_seq_one_letter_code
_entity_poly.pdbx_strand_id
1 'polypeptide(L)'
;MRKEYPLTAAQNMHYQWIREYGTQQVSGVSIVASLKAELDFGLLKKCLQLETERYGCMRLRFTKPDKDGNITQYIAKSNPGDIPLKDLSGMSMAEADDLM
;
A
#
# COMPACT_ATOMS: atom_id res chain seq x y z
N MET A 1 -0.94 -23.08 8.88
CA MET A 1 0.29 -22.31 9.18
C MET A 1 0.69 -21.52 7.94
N ARG A 2 0.87 -20.22 8.08
CA ARG A 2 1.27 -19.38 6.95
C ARG A 2 2.74 -19.63 6.59
N LYS A 3 3.04 -19.55 5.31
CA LYS A 3 4.40 -19.68 4.82
C LYS A 3 5.08 -18.32 4.83
N GLU A 4 6.26 -18.25 5.42
CA GLU A 4 7.05 -17.03 5.52
C GLU A 4 8.29 -17.13 4.65
N TYR A 5 8.70 -15.99 4.11
CA TYR A 5 9.83 -15.89 3.21
C TYR A 5 10.80 -14.83 3.70
N PRO A 6 12.10 -15.00 3.44
CA PRO A 6 13.05 -13.92 3.74
C PRO A 6 12.81 -12.72 2.82
N LEU A 7 13.28 -11.57 3.26
CA LEU A 7 13.24 -10.36 2.41
C LEU A 7 14.21 -10.52 1.23
N THR A 8 13.84 -9.93 0.09
CA THR A 8 14.79 -9.79 -1.01
C THR A 8 15.88 -8.78 -0.63
N ALA A 9 16.97 -8.75 -1.40
CA ALA A 9 18.05 -7.80 -1.16
C ALA A 9 17.57 -6.34 -1.21
N ALA A 10 16.73 -6.02 -2.18
CA ALA A 10 16.16 -4.68 -2.31
C ALA A 10 15.26 -4.32 -1.13
N GLN A 11 14.38 -5.23 -0.73
CA GLN A 11 13.51 -5.02 0.42
C GLN A 11 14.31 -4.82 1.70
N ASN A 12 15.35 -5.62 1.89
CA ASN A 12 16.19 -5.51 3.08
C ASN A 12 16.93 -4.17 3.12
N MET A 13 17.39 -3.68 2.00
CA MET A 13 18.02 -2.37 1.91
C MET A 13 17.06 -1.27 2.35
N HIS A 14 15.83 -1.27 1.85
CA HIS A 14 14.81 -0.31 2.26
C HIS A 14 14.46 -0.42 3.72
N TYR A 15 14.37 -1.64 4.24
CA TYR A 15 14.08 -1.88 5.65
C TYR A 15 15.18 -1.31 6.55
N GLN A 16 16.45 -1.53 6.20
CA GLN A 16 17.57 -0.99 6.96
C GLN A 16 17.58 0.55 6.93
N TRP A 17 17.23 1.15 5.80
CA TRP A 17 17.10 2.60 5.72
C TRP A 17 16.01 3.12 6.64
N ILE A 18 14.87 2.46 6.70
CA ILE A 18 13.78 2.83 7.60
C ILE A 18 14.24 2.74 9.07
N ARG A 19 14.97 1.71 9.43
CA ARG A 19 15.50 1.55 10.79
C ARG A 19 16.48 2.65 11.14
N GLU A 20 17.32 3.06 10.20
CA GLU A 20 18.37 4.05 10.44
C GLU A 20 17.86 5.48 10.39
N TYR A 21 16.98 5.80 9.47
CA TYR A 21 16.55 7.18 9.20
C TYR A 21 15.07 7.44 9.51
N GLY A 22 14.33 6.43 9.95
CA GLY A 22 12.91 6.55 10.23
C GLY A 22 12.03 6.26 9.03
N THR A 23 10.72 6.28 9.24
CA THR A 23 9.73 5.88 8.23
C THR A 23 9.36 6.98 7.25
N GLN A 24 9.74 8.22 7.52
CA GLN A 24 9.33 9.36 6.70
C GLN A 24 10.26 9.54 5.51
N GLN A 25 9.72 9.53 4.32
CA GLN A 25 10.35 9.98 3.08
C GLN A 25 11.53 9.15 2.55
N VAL A 26 11.89 8.04 3.19
CA VAL A 26 13.06 7.26 2.79
C VAL A 26 12.73 6.18 1.77
N SER A 27 11.56 5.59 1.88
CA SER A 27 11.12 4.57 0.94
C SER A 27 9.60 4.57 0.84
N GLY A 28 9.11 5.02 -0.25
CA GLY A 28 7.69 5.02 -0.56
C GLY A 28 7.49 5.66 -1.92
N VAL A 29 6.60 5.07 -2.71
CA VAL A 29 6.25 5.61 -4.02
C VAL A 29 4.75 5.82 -4.05
N SER A 30 4.34 7.03 -4.36
CA SER A 30 2.93 7.37 -4.52
C SER A 30 2.67 7.83 -5.94
N ILE A 31 1.55 7.40 -6.49
CA ILE A 31 1.13 7.77 -7.82
C ILE A 31 -0.25 8.40 -7.72
N VAL A 32 -0.39 9.58 -8.31
CA VAL A 32 -1.67 10.27 -8.40
C VAL A 32 -2.03 10.37 -9.88
N ALA A 33 -3.22 9.90 -10.22
CA ALA A 33 -3.74 10.03 -11.57
C ALA A 33 -5.00 10.88 -11.55
N SER A 34 -5.04 11.88 -12.43
CA SER A 34 -6.21 12.73 -12.61
C SER A 34 -6.91 12.38 -13.93
N LEU A 35 -8.20 12.12 -13.86
CA LEU A 35 -8.98 11.75 -15.03
C LEU A 35 -10.11 12.75 -15.23
N LYS A 36 -10.31 13.19 -16.48
CA LYS A 36 -11.41 14.06 -16.86
C LYS A 36 -12.58 13.24 -17.40
N ALA A 37 -13.05 12.31 -16.59
CA ALA A 37 -14.16 11.44 -16.96
C ALA A 37 -14.93 11.04 -15.71
N GLU A 38 -16.18 10.72 -15.89
CA GLU A 38 -16.96 10.14 -14.82
C GLU A 38 -16.53 8.70 -14.61
N LEU A 39 -16.18 8.36 -13.38
CA LEU A 39 -15.83 7.01 -13.00
C LEU A 39 -16.96 6.38 -12.21
N ASP A 40 -17.31 5.16 -12.58
CA ASP A 40 -18.12 4.32 -11.72
C ASP A 40 -17.25 3.80 -10.59
N PHE A 41 -17.30 4.47 -9.43
CA PHE A 41 -16.46 4.12 -8.30
C PHE A 41 -16.72 2.71 -7.78
N GLY A 42 -18.00 2.27 -7.80
CA GLY A 42 -18.33 0.91 -7.40
C GLY A 42 -17.67 -0.13 -8.27
N LEU A 43 -17.65 0.09 -9.57
CA LEU A 43 -16.98 -0.80 -10.52
C LEU A 43 -15.46 -0.77 -10.34
N LEU A 44 -14.88 0.41 -10.18
CA LEU A 44 -13.44 0.56 -9.94
C LEU A 44 -13.02 -0.18 -8.68
N LYS A 45 -13.76 0.00 -7.60
CA LYS A 45 -13.51 -0.69 -6.33
C LYS A 45 -13.55 -2.20 -6.50
N LYS A 46 -14.54 -2.71 -7.22
CA LYS A 46 -14.67 -4.13 -7.50
C LYS A 46 -13.48 -4.66 -8.30
N CYS A 47 -13.06 -3.94 -9.32
CA CYS A 47 -11.89 -4.32 -10.12
C CYS A 47 -10.62 -4.37 -9.28
N LEU A 48 -10.39 -3.38 -8.42
CA LEU A 48 -9.23 -3.35 -7.53
C LEU A 48 -9.25 -4.51 -6.53
N GLN A 49 -10.42 -4.86 -6.01
CA GLN A 49 -10.56 -6.01 -5.13
C GLN A 49 -10.22 -7.32 -5.84
N LEU A 50 -10.68 -7.49 -7.09
CA LEU A 50 -10.36 -8.67 -7.88
C LEU A 50 -8.86 -8.76 -8.18
N GLU A 51 -8.22 -7.65 -8.50
CA GLU A 51 -6.78 -7.61 -8.72
C GLU A 51 -6.02 -7.97 -7.44
N THR A 52 -6.46 -7.49 -6.29
CA THR A 52 -5.86 -7.82 -5.00
C THR A 52 -5.95 -9.30 -4.69
N GLU A 53 -7.07 -9.94 -5.01
CA GLU A 53 -7.23 -11.38 -4.85
C GLU A 53 -6.34 -12.17 -5.81
N ARG A 54 -6.20 -11.67 -7.03
CA ARG A 54 -5.47 -12.35 -8.09
C ARG A 54 -3.95 -12.30 -7.87
N TYR A 55 -3.43 -11.19 -7.41
CA TYR A 55 -1.97 -11.00 -7.28
C TYR A 55 -1.56 -11.00 -5.80
N GLY A 56 -0.80 -12.02 -5.43
CA GLY A 56 -0.34 -12.18 -4.05
C GLY A 56 0.50 -11.00 -3.55
N CYS A 57 1.27 -10.34 -4.43
CA CYS A 57 2.09 -9.20 -4.04
C CYS A 57 1.26 -8.04 -3.46
N MET A 58 0.00 -7.92 -3.83
CA MET A 58 -0.90 -6.91 -3.27
C MET A 58 -1.42 -7.27 -1.87
N ARG A 59 -1.15 -8.49 -1.43
CA ARG A 59 -1.51 -8.99 -0.09
C ARG A 59 -0.27 -9.30 0.75
N LEU A 60 0.88 -8.76 0.35
CA LEU A 60 2.13 -8.96 1.05
C LEU A 60 2.10 -8.28 2.41
N ARG A 61 2.55 -8.97 3.43
CA ARG A 61 2.63 -8.46 4.79
C ARG A 61 3.99 -8.83 5.38
N PHE A 62 4.41 -8.04 6.35
CA PHE A 62 5.66 -8.27 7.05
C PHE A 62 5.37 -8.70 8.48
N THR A 63 6.23 -9.57 8.99
CA THR A 63 6.14 -9.99 10.38
C THR A 63 6.63 -8.89 11.30
N LYS A 64 6.29 -8.99 12.59
CA LYS A 64 6.89 -8.12 13.60
C LYS A 64 8.39 -8.44 13.71
N PRO A 65 9.24 -7.44 14.00
CA PRO A 65 10.67 -7.70 14.21
C PRO A 65 10.88 -8.70 15.35
N ASP A 66 11.84 -9.62 15.13
CA ASP A 66 12.26 -10.52 16.19
C ASP A 66 13.22 -9.82 17.15
N LYS A 67 13.82 -10.56 18.08
CA LYS A 67 14.75 -10.01 19.08
C LYS A 67 15.97 -9.34 18.44
N ASP A 68 16.36 -9.76 17.25
CA ASP A 68 17.49 -9.21 16.50
C ASP A 68 17.08 -8.10 15.53
N GLY A 69 15.80 -7.76 15.49
CA GLY A 69 15.26 -6.75 14.59
C GLY A 69 15.00 -7.23 13.18
N ASN A 70 15.04 -8.53 12.93
CA ASN A 70 14.81 -9.10 11.62
C ASN A 70 13.33 -9.37 11.37
N ILE A 71 12.90 -9.19 10.13
CA ILE A 71 11.53 -9.46 9.71
C ILE A 71 11.52 -10.44 8.54
N THR A 72 10.40 -11.13 8.39
CA THR A 72 10.12 -11.94 7.22
C THR A 72 8.82 -11.45 6.58
N GLN A 73 8.45 -12.03 5.46
CA GLN A 73 7.26 -11.62 4.73
C GLN A 73 6.38 -12.83 4.44
N TYR A 74 5.10 -12.58 4.28
CA TYR A 74 4.13 -13.61 3.92
C TYR A 74 3.01 -13.01 3.08
N ILE A 75 2.30 -13.87 2.36
CA ILE A 75 1.15 -13.48 1.58
C ILE A 75 -0.10 -13.74 2.41
N ALA A 76 -0.86 -12.69 2.71
CA ALA A 76 -2.11 -12.83 3.43
C ALA A 76 -3.17 -13.51 2.56
N LYS A 77 -4.11 -14.23 3.17
CA LYS A 77 -5.18 -14.91 2.44
C LYS A 77 -6.13 -13.93 1.78
N SER A 78 -6.32 -12.78 2.39
CA SER A 78 -7.22 -11.74 1.87
C SER A 78 -6.70 -10.38 2.30
N ASN A 79 -7.19 -9.34 1.65
CA ASN A 79 -6.95 -7.98 2.05
C ASN A 79 -8.27 -7.37 2.51
N PRO A 80 -8.53 -7.32 3.82
CA PRO A 80 -9.81 -6.79 4.33
C PRO A 80 -9.89 -5.27 4.25
N GLY A 81 -8.82 -4.60 3.83
CA GLY A 81 -8.83 -3.15 3.69
C GLY A 81 -9.83 -2.67 2.66
N ASP A 82 -10.38 -1.50 2.88
CA ASP A 82 -11.30 -0.87 1.95
C ASP A 82 -10.60 0.23 1.18
N ILE A 83 -11.20 0.60 0.04
CA ILE A 83 -10.71 1.69 -0.80
C ILE A 83 -11.52 2.91 -0.44
N PRO A 84 -10.93 3.93 0.20
CA PRO A 84 -11.69 5.09 0.63
C PRO A 84 -12.07 5.98 -0.54
N LEU A 85 -13.25 6.54 -0.48
CA LEU A 85 -13.73 7.57 -1.40
C LEU A 85 -13.86 8.88 -0.64
N LYS A 86 -13.24 9.92 -1.16
CA LYS A 86 -13.43 11.29 -0.67
C LYS A 86 -14.10 12.11 -1.74
N ASP A 87 -15.24 12.71 -1.42
CA ASP A 87 -15.91 13.64 -2.31
C ASP A 87 -15.40 15.05 -2.04
N LEU A 88 -14.64 15.58 -2.99
CA LEU A 88 -14.04 16.90 -2.89
C LEU A 88 -14.76 17.92 -3.78
N SER A 89 -15.94 17.60 -4.30
CA SER A 89 -16.65 18.43 -5.26
C SER A 89 -17.04 19.80 -4.74
N GLY A 90 -17.16 19.97 -3.42
CA GLY A 90 -17.45 21.26 -2.80
C GLY A 90 -16.23 22.11 -2.46
N MET A 91 -15.04 21.66 -2.84
CA MET A 91 -13.78 22.33 -2.51
C MET A 91 -13.15 23.00 -3.73
N SER A 92 -12.36 24.04 -3.49
CA SER A 92 -11.49 24.60 -4.52
C SER A 92 -10.38 23.61 -4.85
N MET A 93 -9.72 23.80 -6.01
CA MET A 93 -8.61 22.94 -6.39
C MET A 93 -7.47 22.97 -5.38
N ALA A 94 -7.18 24.15 -4.81
CA ALA A 94 -6.14 24.29 -3.80
C ALA A 94 -6.49 23.52 -2.53
N GLU A 95 -7.74 23.58 -2.07
CA GLU A 95 -8.18 22.84 -0.89
C GLU A 95 -8.14 21.33 -1.13
N ALA A 96 -8.54 20.88 -2.30
CA ALA A 96 -8.51 19.46 -2.67
C ALA A 96 -7.06 18.95 -2.73
N ASP A 97 -6.14 19.73 -3.27
CA ASP A 97 -4.73 19.36 -3.35
C ASP A 97 -4.10 19.22 -1.97
N ASP A 98 -4.49 20.04 -1.00
CA ASP A 98 -4.00 19.94 0.37
C ASP A 98 -4.41 18.64 1.06
N LEU A 99 -5.49 18.01 0.62
CA LEU A 99 -5.97 16.75 1.20
C LEU A 99 -5.38 15.50 0.52
N MET A 100 -4.66 15.68 -0.57
CA MET A 100 -4.06 14.54 -1.31
C MET A 100 -2.62 14.24 -0.91
#